data_5ebcbad9011392a7404f1d2cba796986
#
_entry.id   5ebcbad9011392a7404f1d2cba796986
#
_cell.length_a   1.000
_cell.length_b   1.000
_cell.length_c   1.000
_cell.angle_alpha   90.00
_cell.angle_beta   90.00
_cell.angle_gamma   90.00
#
_symmetry.space_group_name_H-M   'P 1'
#
loop_
_entity.id
_entity.type
_entity.pdbx_description
1 polymer ?
#
loop_
_entity_poly.entity_id
_entity_poly.type
_entity_poly.pdbx_seq_one_letter_code
_entity_poly.pdbx_strand_id
1 'polypeptide(L)'
;MRFNPEEIREATNRDFEAAWLAGRRYASERAINERYPRSHLCPGKPHPVFETIQRLREAYLRLGFHEVMNPVIIEEEEVKKQFGKEALAVLDRCYYLAGLPRPDIGISAARVKQMSALFGKQFSSDEIEALQDTLHRYKKGEIDGDDLVYEISACIGVPDMEVTKMLDVVLPELKNLTPVPSRSTLRSHMTSGWFITLASLWDKKKFPIKLFSVDRCFRREQREGETRLRNYHSASCVLCNEEVSIDDGKEIATGLLSQFGFERMRFREDEKRSKYYMPGTQIEVFSLHPRIGWVEVATFGIYSPTALAQYDIPYAVVNLGLGVERLAMILHNAEDVRALTYPQFYARWELSDMELASMVSLAHTPCTVEGNEIARAIVRVCEAKGNEKSPCEFLAYHGTVSGTSTDIEVWVTEPEADTLLCGPAYLNEIVVHEGSILAIPRTARWESVFETCVSTNIRFVDAFAALAAYEIENWVRAGHGADDSMKVRVRMVRSGADINIKIEDLAVRYITSRKNKIDIRGPVFITVVAKRAK
;
A
#
# COMPACT_ATOMS: atom_id res chain seq x y z
N MET A 1 -7.25 15.18 -8.57
CA MET A 1 -8.48 15.20 -9.41
C MET A 1 -9.32 13.99 -9.04
N ARG A 2 -10.64 14.14 -8.93
CA ARG A 2 -11.56 13.03 -8.61
C ARG A 2 -12.31 12.66 -9.88
N PHE A 3 -12.37 11.39 -10.21
CA PHE A 3 -13.13 10.89 -11.36
C PHE A 3 -14.33 10.04 -10.89
N ASN A 4 -15.31 9.88 -11.78
CA ASN A 4 -16.49 9.07 -11.51
C ASN A 4 -16.24 7.62 -11.99
N PRO A 5 -16.15 6.63 -11.09
CA PRO A 5 -15.91 5.24 -11.48
C PRO A 5 -17.03 4.62 -12.34
N GLU A 6 -18.27 5.09 -12.20
CA GLU A 6 -19.40 4.56 -12.98
C GLU A 6 -19.31 4.98 -14.45
N GLU A 7 -19.05 6.26 -14.70
CA GLU A 7 -18.84 6.78 -16.07
C GLU A 7 -17.66 6.11 -16.78
N ILE A 8 -16.56 5.85 -16.03
CA ILE A 8 -15.39 5.17 -16.61
C ILE A 8 -15.71 3.71 -16.92
N ARG A 9 -16.42 3.00 -16.05
CA ARG A 9 -16.86 1.62 -16.32
C ARG A 9 -17.77 1.53 -17.54
N GLU A 10 -18.71 2.45 -17.68
CA GLU A 10 -19.57 2.51 -18.86
C GLU A 10 -18.78 2.80 -20.14
N ALA A 11 -17.83 3.73 -20.09
CA ALA A 11 -16.96 4.01 -21.21
C ALA A 11 -16.09 2.79 -21.56
N THR A 12 -15.52 2.13 -20.56
CA THR A 12 -14.70 0.91 -20.71
C THR A 12 -15.49 -0.24 -21.34
N ASN A 13 -16.76 -0.42 -20.93
CA ASN A 13 -17.62 -1.45 -21.50
C ASN A 13 -18.03 -1.17 -22.96
N ARG A 14 -18.02 0.09 -23.39
CA ARG A 14 -18.27 0.48 -24.78
C ARG A 14 -17.03 0.33 -25.65
N ASP A 15 -15.90 0.85 -25.19
CA ASP A 15 -14.61 0.82 -25.88
C ASP A 15 -13.48 0.96 -24.85
N PHE A 16 -12.82 -0.14 -24.55
CA PHE A 16 -11.74 -0.18 -23.57
C PHE A 16 -10.57 0.72 -23.97
N GLU A 17 -10.13 0.65 -25.22
CA GLU A 17 -8.98 1.39 -25.72
C GLU A 17 -9.21 2.91 -25.69
N ALA A 18 -10.37 3.35 -26.15
CA ALA A 18 -10.73 4.76 -26.09
C ALA A 18 -10.83 5.27 -24.65
N ALA A 19 -11.41 4.48 -23.74
CA ALA A 19 -11.50 4.82 -22.32
C ALA A 19 -10.12 4.88 -21.66
N TRP A 20 -9.23 3.94 -22.00
CA TRP A 20 -7.86 3.90 -21.50
C TRP A 20 -7.06 5.13 -21.97
N LEU A 21 -7.08 5.46 -23.25
CA LEU A 21 -6.41 6.65 -23.80
C LEU A 21 -6.95 7.95 -23.15
N ALA A 22 -8.26 8.04 -22.96
CA ALA A 22 -8.90 9.17 -22.29
C ALA A 22 -8.46 9.31 -20.83
N GLY A 23 -7.95 8.24 -20.21
CA GLY A 23 -7.42 8.24 -18.84
C GLY A 23 -6.30 9.24 -18.61
N ARG A 24 -5.53 9.61 -19.64
CA ARG A 24 -4.45 10.62 -19.59
C ARG A 24 -4.95 11.99 -19.06
N ARG A 25 -6.21 12.36 -19.30
CA ARG A 25 -6.83 13.60 -18.80
C ARG A 25 -6.86 13.70 -17.26
N TYR A 26 -6.76 12.58 -16.56
CA TYR A 26 -6.74 12.53 -15.09
C TYR A 26 -5.33 12.66 -14.50
N ALA A 27 -4.28 12.59 -15.33
CA ALA A 27 -2.93 12.90 -14.91
C ALA A 27 -2.78 14.43 -14.85
N SER A 28 -2.58 14.97 -13.65
CA SER A 28 -2.31 16.38 -13.44
C SER A 28 -0.88 16.57 -12.98
N GLU A 29 -0.14 17.47 -13.62
CA GLU A 29 1.11 17.98 -13.06
C GLU A 29 0.79 18.89 -11.88
N ARG A 30 1.50 18.68 -10.77
CA ARG A 30 1.32 19.53 -9.59
C ARG A 30 2.13 20.79 -9.77
N ALA A 31 1.49 21.96 -9.69
CA ALA A 31 2.19 23.23 -9.61
C ALA A 31 3.12 23.24 -8.38
N ILE A 32 4.36 23.68 -8.57
CA ILE A 32 5.42 23.67 -7.53
C ILE A 32 4.99 24.44 -6.28
N ASN A 33 4.12 25.45 -6.43
CA ASN A 33 3.71 26.38 -5.37
C ASN A 33 2.34 26.07 -4.74
N GLU A 34 1.66 24.98 -5.11
CA GLU A 34 0.34 24.62 -4.55
C GLU A 34 0.40 24.01 -3.15
N ARG A 35 1.58 23.94 -2.54
CA ARG A 35 1.71 23.28 -1.23
C ARG A 35 2.15 24.27 -0.16
N TYR A 36 1.23 24.59 0.70
CA TYR A 36 1.60 25.07 2.02
C TYR A 36 2.35 23.94 2.75
N PRO A 37 3.49 24.21 3.42
CA PRO A 37 4.19 23.17 4.17
C PRO A 37 3.24 22.58 5.21
N ARG A 38 2.95 21.28 5.10
CA ARG A 38 2.17 20.59 6.13
C ARG A 38 3.00 20.51 7.41
N SER A 39 2.45 20.96 8.51
CA SER A 39 3.12 20.93 9.81
C SER A 39 3.26 19.51 10.36
N HIS A 40 2.49 18.54 9.83
CA HIS A 40 2.51 17.13 10.24
C HIS A 40 2.89 16.23 9.08
N LEU A 41 4.04 15.57 9.20
CA LEU A 41 4.43 14.47 8.34
C LEU A 41 4.02 13.16 9.04
N CYS A 42 3.06 12.44 8.47
CA CYS A 42 2.76 11.09 8.89
C CYS A 42 3.67 10.12 8.10
N PRO A 43 4.72 9.56 8.72
CA PRO A 43 5.56 8.57 8.05
C PRO A 43 4.73 7.31 7.75
N GLY A 44 5.09 6.64 6.66
CA GLY A 44 4.50 5.34 6.34
C GLY A 44 4.80 4.34 7.46
N LYS A 45 3.88 3.39 7.67
CA LYS A 45 4.04 2.30 8.64
C LYS A 45 4.46 1.03 7.90
N PRO A 46 5.45 0.27 8.41
CA PRO A 46 5.78 -1.02 7.84
C PRO A 46 4.62 -2.00 8.03
N HIS A 47 4.47 -2.92 7.09
CA HIS A 47 3.50 -4.01 7.25
C HIS A 47 4.02 -5.01 8.30
N PRO A 48 3.22 -5.39 9.32
CA PRO A 48 3.69 -6.21 10.45
C PRO A 48 4.34 -7.53 10.05
N VAL A 49 3.79 -8.20 9.02
CA VAL A 49 4.36 -9.45 8.51
C VAL A 49 5.73 -9.23 7.86
N PHE A 50 5.89 -8.17 7.06
CA PHE A 50 7.18 -7.87 6.43
C PHE A 50 8.25 -7.41 7.44
N GLU A 51 7.85 -6.67 8.47
CA GLU A 51 8.74 -6.34 9.60
C GLU A 51 9.21 -7.63 10.31
N THR A 52 8.30 -8.56 10.55
CA THR A 52 8.63 -9.87 11.15
C THR A 52 9.55 -10.70 10.25
N ILE A 53 9.32 -10.69 8.92
CA ILE A 53 10.19 -11.34 7.94
C ILE A 53 11.63 -10.77 8.03
N GLN A 54 11.76 -9.45 8.03
CA GLN A 54 13.08 -8.81 8.11
C GLN A 54 13.83 -9.21 9.39
N ARG A 55 13.15 -9.19 10.53
CA ARG A 55 13.74 -9.61 11.81
C ARG A 55 14.13 -11.09 11.82
N LEU A 56 13.32 -11.96 11.20
CA LEU A 56 13.64 -13.40 11.06
C LEU A 56 14.89 -13.62 10.20
N ARG A 57 15.00 -12.93 9.08
CA ARG A 57 16.18 -13.00 8.22
C ARG A 57 17.46 -12.63 8.99
N GLU A 58 17.42 -11.51 9.72
CA GLU A 58 18.53 -11.09 10.56
C GLU A 58 18.86 -12.11 11.66
N ALA A 59 17.84 -12.71 12.29
CA ALA A 59 18.02 -13.69 13.34
C ALA A 59 18.70 -14.98 12.82
N TYR A 60 18.30 -15.49 11.66
CA TYR A 60 18.97 -16.64 11.03
C TYR A 60 20.40 -16.33 10.63
N LEU A 61 20.68 -15.15 10.07
CA LEU A 61 22.03 -14.73 9.72
C LEU A 61 22.94 -14.67 10.96
N ARG A 62 22.45 -14.17 12.09
CA ARG A 62 23.20 -14.14 13.38
C ARG A 62 23.50 -15.55 13.92
N LEU A 63 22.66 -16.53 13.62
CA LEU A 63 22.89 -17.93 13.95
C LEU A 63 23.83 -18.65 12.97
N GLY A 64 24.34 -17.94 11.96
CA GLY A 64 25.30 -18.46 10.98
C GLY A 64 24.64 -19.28 9.86
N PHE A 65 23.34 -19.10 9.61
CA PHE A 65 22.66 -19.68 8.46
C PHE A 65 22.85 -18.80 7.21
N HIS A 66 23.02 -19.42 6.05
CA HIS A 66 23.07 -18.74 4.76
C HIS A 66 21.66 -18.68 4.14
N GLU A 67 21.30 -17.53 3.60
CA GLU A 67 20.01 -17.35 2.94
C GLU A 67 20.03 -17.96 1.53
N VAL A 68 18.98 -18.69 1.18
CA VAL A 68 18.76 -19.25 -0.15
C VAL A 68 17.29 -19.13 -0.55
N MET A 69 17.02 -19.20 -1.84
CA MET A 69 15.67 -19.27 -2.37
C MET A 69 15.33 -20.73 -2.75
N ASN A 70 14.24 -21.23 -2.24
CA ASN A 70 13.73 -22.55 -2.60
C ASN A 70 12.70 -22.44 -3.75
N PRO A 71 12.55 -23.47 -4.62
CA PRO A 71 11.53 -23.49 -5.65
C PRO A 71 10.13 -23.27 -5.09
N VAL A 72 9.34 -22.43 -5.77
CA VAL A 72 7.91 -22.19 -5.44
C VAL A 72 7.01 -23.18 -6.17
N ILE A 73 7.36 -23.49 -7.41
CA ILE A 73 6.68 -24.48 -8.24
C ILE A 73 7.37 -25.83 -8.02
N ILE A 74 6.58 -26.83 -7.63
CA ILE A 74 7.05 -28.16 -7.27
C ILE A 74 6.25 -29.19 -8.09
N GLU A 75 6.95 -30.09 -8.75
CA GLU A 75 6.30 -31.20 -9.44
C GLU A 75 5.67 -32.18 -8.43
N GLU A 76 4.53 -32.74 -8.77
CA GLU A 76 3.85 -33.70 -7.88
C GLU A 76 4.71 -34.93 -7.53
N GLU A 77 5.64 -35.30 -8.43
CA GLU A 77 6.58 -36.39 -8.19
C GLU A 77 7.54 -36.11 -7.03
N GLU A 78 7.91 -34.84 -6.83
CA GLU A 78 8.75 -34.45 -5.69
C GLU A 78 8.01 -34.66 -4.36
N VAL A 79 6.69 -34.41 -4.34
CA VAL A 79 5.85 -34.70 -3.17
C VAL A 79 5.76 -36.21 -2.94
N LYS A 80 5.63 -37.03 -4.00
CA LYS A 80 5.57 -38.48 -3.89
C LYS A 80 6.88 -39.08 -3.36
N LYS A 81 8.04 -38.59 -3.77
CA LYS A 81 9.35 -38.97 -3.23
C LYS A 81 9.44 -38.78 -1.71
N GLN A 82 8.90 -37.67 -1.21
CA GLN A 82 9.01 -37.26 0.19
C GLN A 82 8.00 -37.97 1.10
N PHE A 83 6.78 -38.19 0.62
CA PHE A 83 5.65 -38.71 1.42
C PHE A 83 5.23 -40.13 1.10
N GLY A 84 5.76 -40.73 0.03
CA GLY A 84 5.36 -42.07 -0.41
C GLY A 84 3.85 -42.15 -0.63
N LYS A 85 3.20 -43.15 -0.04
CA LYS A 85 1.74 -43.38 -0.20
C LYS A 85 0.86 -42.28 0.39
N GLU A 86 1.36 -41.49 1.35
CA GLU A 86 0.63 -40.34 1.91
C GLU A 86 0.61 -39.13 0.97
N ALA A 87 1.40 -39.14 -0.11
CA ALA A 87 1.48 -38.04 -1.06
C ALA A 87 0.10 -37.61 -1.57
N LEU A 88 -0.84 -38.53 -1.77
CA LEU A 88 -2.19 -38.22 -2.24
C LEU A 88 -2.94 -37.28 -1.28
N ALA A 89 -2.78 -37.48 0.03
CA ALA A 89 -3.39 -36.61 1.04
C ALA A 89 -2.72 -35.22 1.12
N VAL A 90 -1.41 -35.16 0.84
CA VAL A 90 -0.66 -33.89 0.78
C VAL A 90 -0.99 -33.12 -0.50
N LEU A 91 -1.07 -33.79 -1.63
CA LEU A 91 -1.43 -33.22 -2.92
C LEU A 91 -2.86 -32.66 -2.93
N ASP A 92 -3.79 -33.21 -2.15
CA ASP A 92 -5.12 -32.62 -1.95
C ASP A 92 -5.07 -31.18 -1.39
N ARG A 93 -4.01 -30.84 -0.65
CA ARG A 93 -3.79 -29.49 -0.11
C ARG A 93 -3.04 -28.56 -1.06
N CYS A 94 -2.55 -29.07 -2.18
CA CYS A 94 -1.79 -28.27 -3.14
C CYS A 94 -2.70 -27.57 -4.16
N TYR A 95 -2.31 -26.41 -4.60
CA TYR A 95 -2.84 -25.79 -5.80
C TYR A 95 -2.06 -26.34 -7.00
N TYR A 96 -2.76 -26.93 -7.96
CA TYR A 96 -2.20 -27.29 -9.24
C TYR A 96 -2.19 -26.09 -10.18
N LEU A 97 -1.12 -25.96 -10.96
CA LEU A 97 -1.04 -24.95 -12.00
C LEU A 97 -1.75 -25.44 -13.25
N ALA A 98 -2.42 -24.54 -13.93
CA ALA A 98 -3.06 -24.81 -15.20
C ALA A 98 -2.60 -23.75 -16.22
N GLY A 99 -2.40 -24.19 -17.45
CA GLY A 99 -2.08 -23.32 -18.57
C GLY A 99 -3.18 -23.34 -19.61
N LEU A 100 -3.31 -22.26 -20.38
CA LEU A 100 -4.13 -22.28 -21.59
C LEU A 100 -3.39 -23.09 -22.66
N PRO A 101 -4.03 -24.10 -23.28
CA PRO A 101 -3.41 -24.83 -24.37
C PRO A 101 -3.23 -23.90 -25.58
N ARG A 102 -2.18 -24.13 -26.35
CA ARG A 102 -1.98 -23.41 -27.60
C ARG A 102 -2.74 -24.15 -28.71
N PRO A 103 -3.79 -23.55 -29.29
CA PRO A 103 -4.65 -24.24 -30.25
C PRO A 103 -3.94 -24.42 -31.61
N ASP A 104 -4.35 -25.45 -32.31
CA ASP A 104 -3.98 -25.64 -33.73
C ASP A 104 -4.96 -24.87 -34.60
N ILE A 105 -4.51 -23.74 -35.11
CA ILE A 105 -5.36 -22.81 -35.86
C ILE A 105 -4.98 -22.86 -37.33
N GLY A 106 -5.88 -23.39 -38.16
CA GLY A 106 -5.74 -23.33 -39.62
C GLY A 106 -6.43 -22.10 -40.21
N ILE A 107 -5.83 -21.53 -41.23
CA ILE A 107 -6.41 -20.40 -41.98
C ILE A 107 -7.13 -20.93 -43.23
N SER A 108 -8.45 -21.13 -43.13
CA SER A 108 -9.30 -21.55 -44.24
C SER A 108 -9.62 -20.39 -45.19
N ALA A 109 -10.05 -20.70 -46.42
CA ALA A 109 -10.51 -19.68 -47.37
C ALA A 109 -11.66 -18.82 -46.82
N ALA A 110 -12.51 -19.39 -45.95
CA ALA A 110 -13.58 -18.63 -45.26
C ALA A 110 -13.01 -17.60 -44.29
N ARG A 111 -11.96 -17.95 -43.52
CA ARG A 111 -11.27 -17.02 -42.63
C ARG A 111 -10.53 -15.93 -43.40
N VAL A 112 -9.89 -16.24 -44.49
CA VAL A 112 -9.26 -15.23 -45.36
C VAL A 112 -10.30 -14.22 -45.84
N LYS A 113 -11.51 -14.67 -46.20
CA LYS A 113 -12.60 -13.77 -46.60
C LYS A 113 -13.08 -12.90 -45.43
N GLN A 114 -13.17 -13.46 -44.24
CA GLN A 114 -13.51 -12.70 -43.01
C GLN A 114 -12.46 -11.64 -42.68
N MET A 115 -11.16 -12.02 -42.77
CA MET A 115 -10.05 -11.09 -42.55
C MET A 115 -10.10 -9.96 -43.59
N SER A 116 -10.30 -10.30 -44.88
CA SER A 116 -10.39 -9.31 -45.96
C SER A 116 -11.56 -8.34 -45.74
N ALA A 117 -12.67 -8.81 -45.23
CA ALA A 117 -13.83 -7.97 -44.91
C ALA A 117 -13.55 -7.09 -43.67
N LEU A 118 -12.86 -7.64 -42.66
CA LEU A 118 -12.55 -6.93 -41.42
C LEU A 118 -11.58 -5.76 -41.65
N PHE A 119 -10.55 -6.00 -42.46
CA PHE A 119 -9.48 -5.02 -42.69
C PHE A 119 -9.64 -4.19 -44.00
N GLY A 120 -10.60 -4.51 -44.83
CA GLY A 120 -10.74 -3.88 -46.14
C GLY A 120 -9.54 -4.13 -47.07
N LYS A 121 -8.75 -5.20 -46.82
CA LYS A 121 -7.51 -5.55 -47.52
C LYS A 121 -7.61 -6.94 -48.13
N GLN A 122 -7.08 -7.10 -49.36
CA GLN A 122 -6.85 -8.41 -49.94
C GLN A 122 -5.45 -8.91 -49.55
N PHE A 123 -5.39 -10.14 -49.08
CA PHE A 123 -4.14 -10.77 -48.64
C PHE A 123 -3.56 -11.60 -49.76
N SER A 124 -2.24 -11.51 -49.94
CA SER A 124 -1.50 -12.36 -50.89
C SER A 124 -1.35 -13.79 -50.35
N SER A 125 -1.03 -14.73 -51.23
CA SER A 125 -0.73 -16.10 -50.84
C SER A 125 0.43 -16.17 -49.84
N ASP A 126 1.45 -15.34 -50.02
CA ASP A 126 2.64 -15.29 -49.18
C ASP A 126 2.31 -14.76 -47.76
N GLU A 127 1.43 -13.75 -47.64
CA GLU A 127 0.95 -13.24 -46.35
C GLU A 127 0.12 -14.28 -45.58
N ILE A 128 -0.70 -15.07 -46.31
CA ILE A 128 -1.50 -16.14 -45.69
C ILE A 128 -0.60 -17.28 -45.22
N GLU A 129 0.40 -17.67 -46.02
CA GLU A 129 1.38 -18.69 -45.65
C GLU A 129 2.22 -18.26 -44.45
N ALA A 130 2.68 -17.00 -44.40
CA ALA A 130 3.39 -16.41 -43.29
C ALA A 130 2.53 -16.40 -42.00
N LEU A 131 1.23 -16.07 -42.10
CA LEU A 131 0.30 -16.13 -40.97
C LEU A 131 0.11 -17.57 -40.45
N GLN A 132 -0.02 -18.54 -41.36
CA GLN A 132 -0.12 -19.96 -41.00
C GLN A 132 1.15 -20.45 -40.28
N ASP A 133 2.32 -20.07 -40.78
CA ASP A 133 3.60 -20.40 -40.13
C ASP A 133 3.70 -19.75 -38.74
N THR A 134 3.34 -18.49 -38.63
CA THR A 134 3.32 -17.76 -37.33
C THR A 134 2.41 -18.46 -36.30
N LEU A 135 1.20 -18.86 -36.69
CA LEU A 135 0.28 -19.59 -35.81
C LEU A 135 0.81 -20.98 -35.45
N HIS A 136 1.50 -21.64 -36.38
CA HIS A 136 2.13 -22.95 -36.15
C HIS A 136 3.33 -22.84 -35.18
N ARG A 137 4.17 -21.83 -35.35
CA ARG A 137 5.28 -21.51 -34.45
C ARG A 137 4.76 -21.18 -33.04
N TYR A 138 3.67 -20.40 -32.95
CA TYR A 138 2.98 -20.15 -31.66
C TYR A 138 2.51 -21.45 -31.02
N LYS A 139 1.86 -22.34 -31.74
CA LYS A 139 1.44 -23.67 -31.24
C LYS A 139 2.62 -24.48 -30.71
N LYS A 140 3.77 -24.45 -31.38
CA LYS A 140 4.99 -25.16 -30.97
C LYS A 140 5.69 -24.52 -29.77
N GLY A 141 5.33 -23.32 -29.39
CA GLY A 141 5.97 -22.58 -28.29
C GLY A 141 7.23 -21.82 -28.71
N GLU A 142 7.43 -21.61 -30.00
CA GLU A 142 8.53 -20.82 -30.56
C GLU A 142 8.24 -19.32 -30.52
N ILE A 143 6.97 -18.93 -30.39
CA ILE A 143 6.49 -17.55 -30.21
C ILE A 143 5.77 -17.50 -28.88
N ASP A 144 6.12 -16.53 -28.02
CA ASP A 144 5.41 -16.31 -26.76
C ASP A 144 4.09 -15.56 -26.97
N GLY A 145 3.17 -15.69 -25.99
CA GLY A 145 1.85 -15.06 -26.06
C GLY A 145 1.92 -13.54 -26.15
N ASP A 146 2.91 -12.94 -25.52
CA ASP A 146 3.13 -11.49 -25.52
C ASP A 146 3.57 -10.97 -26.90
N ASP A 147 4.24 -11.81 -27.69
CA ASP A 147 4.76 -11.47 -29.02
C ASP A 147 3.78 -11.82 -30.16
N LEU A 148 2.74 -12.61 -29.88
CA LEU A 148 1.84 -13.14 -30.92
C LEU A 148 1.18 -12.04 -31.75
N VAL A 149 0.69 -10.97 -31.11
CA VAL A 149 0.03 -9.84 -31.81
C VAL A 149 1.00 -9.14 -32.73
N TYR A 150 2.21 -8.88 -32.25
CA TYR A 150 3.29 -8.24 -33.03
C TYR A 150 3.72 -9.10 -34.23
N GLU A 151 3.94 -10.39 -34.04
CA GLU A 151 4.35 -11.32 -35.09
C GLU A 151 3.27 -11.44 -36.18
N ILE A 152 1.99 -11.49 -35.77
CA ILE A 152 0.87 -11.47 -36.75
C ILE A 152 0.82 -10.12 -37.46
N SER A 153 0.93 -9.00 -36.76
CA SER A 153 0.96 -7.66 -37.36
C SER A 153 2.05 -7.53 -38.43
N ALA A 154 3.25 -8.00 -38.09
CA ALA A 154 4.40 -7.96 -39.00
C ALA A 154 4.19 -8.81 -40.25
N CYS A 155 3.62 -10.03 -40.14
CA CYS A 155 3.47 -10.93 -41.27
C CYS A 155 2.33 -10.55 -42.22
N ILE A 156 1.24 -9.93 -41.74
CA ILE A 156 0.10 -9.53 -42.57
C ILE A 156 0.04 -8.04 -42.87
N GLY A 157 0.96 -7.23 -42.32
CA GLY A 157 1.03 -5.77 -42.53
C GLY A 157 -0.21 -5.01 -42.09
N VAL A 158 -0.74 -5.35 -40.90
CA VAL A 158 -1.94 -4.76 -40.30
C VAL A 158 -1.56 -4.25 -38.90
N PRO A 159 -2.00 -3.06 -38.44
CA PRO A 159 -1.68 -2.54 -37.13
C PRO A 159 -2.11 -3.47 -35.99
N ASP A 160 -1.34 -3.51 -34.89
CA ASP A 160 -1.56 -4.36 -33.72
C ASP A 160 -2.99 -4.28 -33.14
N MET A 161 -3.55 -3.07 -33.07
CA MET A 161 -4.93 -2.86 -32.59
C MET A 161 -5.98 -3.56 -33.46
N GLU A 162 -5.73 -3.68 -34.74
CA GLU A 162 -6.64 -4.37 -35.65
C GLU A 162 -6.44 -5.88 -35.60
N VAL A 163 -5.19 -6.35 -35.39
CA VAL A 163 -4.90 -7.76 -35.12
C VAL A 163 -5.66 -8.26 -33.92
N THR A 164 -5.75 -7.47 -32.85
CA THR A 164 -6.54 -7.82 -31.63
C THR A 164 -8.00 -8.10 -31.99
N LYS A 165 -8.62 -7.32 -32.87
CA LYS A 165 -9.98 -7.57 -33.38
C LYS A 165 -10.07 -8.87 -34.18
N MET A 166 -9.04 -9.19 -34.97
CA MET A 166 -8.97 -10.44 -35.71
C MET A 166 -8.92 -11.65 -34.78
N LEU A 167 -8.12 -11.58 -33.71
CA LEU A 167 -8.06 -12.65 -32.68
C LEU A 167 -9.43 -12.93 -32.06
N ASP A 168 -10.23 -11.87 -31.82
CA ASP A 168 -11.56 -12.00 -31.22
C ASP A 168 -12.62 -12.53 -32.22
N VAL A 169 -12.60 -12.09 -33.48
CA VAL A 169 -13.68 -12.33 -34.45
C VAL A 169 -13.38 -13.50 -35.38
N VAL A 170 -12.13 -13.62 -35.87
CA VAL A 170 -11.74 -14.59 -36.88
C VAL A 170 -11.17 -15.88 -36.30
N LEU A 171 -10.56 -15.77 -35.08
CA LEU A 171 -9.89 -16.89 -34.42
C LEU A 171 -10.55 -17.24 -33.07
N PRO A 172 -11.83 -17.64 -33.07
CA PRO A 172 -12.60 -17.89 -31.85
C PRO A 172 -11.99 -19.00 -30.96
N GLU A 173 -11.11 -19.83 -31.49
CA GLU A 173 -10.37 -20.84 -30.73
C GLU A 173 -9.53 -20.21 -29.62
N LEU A 174 -8.94 -19.04 -29.85
CA LEU A 174 -8.15 -18.34 -28.85
C LEU A 174 -9.02 -17.78 -27.70
N LYS A 175 -10.27 -17.43 -28.00
CA LYS A 175 -11.22 -16.89 -27.03
C LYS A 175 -11.83 -17.97 -26.11
N ASN A 176 -12.03 -19.17 -26.63
CA ASN A 176 -12.75 -20.24 -25.96
C ASN A 176 -11.83 -21.29 -25.32
N LEU A 177 -10.58 -20.91 -25.04
CA LEU A 177 -9.62 -21.80 -24.40
C LEU A 177 -10.03 -22.10 -22.95
N THR A 178 -9.98 -23.37 -22.58
CA THR A 178 -10.15 -23.80 -21.17
C THR A 178 -8.81 -24.20 -20.60
N PRO A 179 -8.49 -23.78 -19.35
CA PRO A 179 -7.25 -24.14 -18.70
C PRO A 179 -7.10 -25.66 -18.56
N VAL A 180 -5.95 -26.18 -18.92
CA VAL A 180 -5.59 -27.61 -18.76
C VAL A 180 -4.64 -27.71 -17.56
N PRO A 181 -4.96 -28.53 -16.53
CA PRO A 181 -4.09 -28.72 -15.37
C PRO A 181 -2.78 -29.39 -15.77
N SER A 182 -1.68 -28.93 -15.19
CA SER A 182 -0.37 -29.56 -15.26
C SER A 182 -0.15 -30.50 -14.06
N ARG A 183 1.02 -31.12 -13.97
CA ARG A 183 1.48 -31.84 -12.78
C ARG A 183 2.29 -30.95 -11.82
N SER A 184 2.48 -29.70 -12.17
CA SER A 184 3.17 -28.72 -11.35
C SER A 184 2.21 -28.15 -10.31
N THR A 185 2.69 -28.02 -9.08
CA THR A 185 1.93 -27.50 -7.94
C THR A 185 2.64 -26.31 -7.32
N LEU A 186 1.91 -25.44 -6.65
CA LEU A 186 2.50 -24.50 -5.71
C LEU A 186 2.87 -25.22 -4.41
N ARG A 187 4.07 -24.99 -3.90
CA ARG A 187 4.51 -25.63 -2.65
C ARG A 187 3.57 -25.34 -1.49
N SER A 188 3.17 -26.37 -0.77
CA SER A 188 2.35 -26.25 0.44
C SER A 188 3.16 -26.06 1.72
N HIS A 189 4.46 -26.34 1.67
CA HIS A 189 5.46 -26.11 2.73
C HIS A 189 6.87 -25.94 2.14
N MET A 190 7.78 -25.39 2.93
CA MET A 190 9.17 -25.20 2.54
C MET A 190 9.94 -26.53 2.37
N THR A 191 9.50 -27.57 3.06
CA THR A 191 10.15 -28.89 3.08
C THR A 191 10.39 -29.43 1.67
N SER A 192 9.41 -29.33 0.77
CA SER A 192 9.53 -29.82 -0.60
C SER A 192 10.70 -29.19 -1.35
N GLY A 193 10.94 -27.90 -1.13
CA GLY A 193 12.08 -27.20 -1.73
C GLY A 193 13.42 -27.60 -1.11
N TRP A 194 13.45 -27.93 0.19
CA TRP A 194 14.70 -28.25 0.86
C TRP A 194 15.38 -29.52 0.32
N PHE A 195 14.64 -30.56 0.01
CA PHE A 195 15.22 -31.77 -0.58
C PHE A 195 15.91 -31.47 -1.92
N ILE A 196 15.23 -30.71 -2.78
CA ILE A 196 15.77 -30.31 -4.10
C ILE A 196 17.03 -29.44 -3.93
N THR A 197 16.97 -28.46 -3.02
CA THR A 197 18.10 -27.54 -2.76
C THR A 197 19.28 -28.28 -2.18
N LEU A 198 19.07 -29.14 -1.19
CA LEU A 198 20.15 -29.92 -0.58
C LEU A 198 20.76 -30.91 -1.57
N ALA A 199 19.98 -31.57 -2.40
CA ALA A 199 20.48 -32.48 -3.44
C ALA A 199 21.47 -31.79 -4.38
N SER A 200 21.29 -30.50 -4.65
CA SER A 200 22.19 -29.72 -5.51
C SER A 200 23.44 -29.19 -4.82
N LEU A 201 23.53 -29.27 -3.48
CA LEU A 201 24.55 -28.56 -2.69
C LEU A 201 25.38 -29.42 -1.75
N TRP A 202 24.88 -30.58 -1.29
CA TRP A 202 25.49 -31.33 -0.21
C TRP A 202 26.93 -31.79 -0.51
N ASP A 203 27.24 -32.08 -1.76
CA ASP A 203 28.57 -32.50 -2.24
C ASP A 203 29.50 -31.32 -2.61
N LYS A 204 28.97 -30.08 -2.58
CA LYS A 204 29.68 -28.85 -3.01
C LYS A 204 29.98 -27.89 -1.86
N LYS A 205 29.48 -28.16 -0.67
CA LYS A 205 29.66 -27.29 0.50
C LYS A 205 30.37 -28.02 1.66
N LYS A 206 31.13 -27.21 2.43
CA LYS A 206 31.73 -27.71 3.68
C LYS A 206 30.65 -27.86 4.77
N PHE A 207 30.75 -28.93 5.54
CA PHE A 207 29.90 -29.16 6.72
C PHE A 207 30.30 -28.29 7.92
N PRO A 208 29.37 -27.95 8.81
CA PRO A 208 27.94 -28.14 8.66
C PRO A 208 27.33 -27.20 7.60
N ILE A 209 26.38 -27.71 6.81
CA ILE A 209 25.62 -26.90 5.87
C ILE A 209 24.41 -26.32 6.59
N LYS A 210 24.40 -25.00 6.79
CA LYS A 210 23.32 -24.26 7.45
C LYS A 210 22.65 -23.33 6.44
N LEU A 211 21.40 -23.62 6.07
CA LEU A 211 20.65 -22.82 5.10
C LEU A 211 19.30 -22.41 5.66
N PHE A 212 18.82 -21.21 5.29
CA PHE A 212 17.46 -20.78 5.60
C PHE A 212 16.81 -20.10 4.41
N SER A 213 15.47 -20.07 4.44
CA SER A 213 14.63 -19.36 3.49
C SER A 213 13.39 -18.83 4.20
N VAL A 214 12.97 -17.61 3.89
CA VAL A 214 11.71 -17.04 4.35
C VAL A 214 10.90 -16.66 3.12
N ASP A 215 9.83 -17.40 2.84
CA ASP A 215 9.08 -17.20 1.61
C ASP A 215 7.67 -17.77 1.71
N ARG A 216 6.85 -17.57 0.68
CA ARG A 216 5.43 -17.93 0.63
C ARG A 216 5.21 -19.43 0.44
N CYS A 217 4.20 -19.93 1.14
CA CYS A 217 3.63 -21.26 0.94
C CYS A 217 2.12 -21.12 0.67
N PHE A 218 1.56 -22.11 -0.04
CA PHE A 218 0.19 -22.06 -0.52
C PHE A 218 -0.55 -23.34 -0.12
N ARG A 219 -1.67 -23.20 0.58
CA ARG A 219 -2.51 -24.34 0.98
C ARG A 219 -3.94 -24.16 0.51
N ARG A 220 -4.49 -25.17 -0.12
CA ARG A 220 -5.88 -25.19 -0.54
C ARG A 220 -6.79 -25.46 0.67
N GLU A 221 -6.84 -24.49 1.59
CA GLU A 221 -7.78 -24.52 2.70
C GLU A 221 -9.21 -24.24 2.20
N GLN A 222 -10.20 -24.94 2.75
CA GLN A 222 -11.61 -24.69 2.36
C GLN A 222 -12.06 -23.28 2.74
N ARG A 223 -11.63 -22.79 3.92
CA ARG A 223 -11.90 -21.43 4.40
C ARG A 223 -10.67 -20.88 5.10
N GLU A 224 -10.42 -19.60 4.89
CA GLU A 224 -9.51 -18.82 5.73
C GLU A 224 -10.19 -18.49 7.05
N GLY A 225 -9.42 -18.47 8.13
CA GLY A 225 -9.90 -18.20 9.47
C GLY A 225 -8.91 -17.33 10.26
N GLU A 226 -9.24 -17.10 11.51
CA GLU A 226 -8.44 -16.29 12.43
C GLU A 226 -7.00 -16.80 12.63
N THR A 227 -6.77 -18.10 12.36
CA THR A 227 -5.47 -18.75 12.54
C THR A 227 -4.90 -19.38 11.28
N ARG A 228 -5.59 -19.32 10.13
CA ARG A 228 -5.21 -20.00 8.89
C ARG A 228 -5.45 -19.15 7.66
N LEU A 229 -4.46 -19.11 6.79
CA LEU A 229 -4.48 -18.46 5.48
C LEU A 229 -4.21 -19.50 4.37
N ARG A 230 -4.74 -19.23 3.17
CA ARG A 230 -4.44 -20.00 1.96
C ARG A 230 -3.05 -19.67 1.40
N ASN A 231 -2.57 -18.47 1.63
CA ASN A 231 -1.24 -17.98 1.29
C ASN A 231 -0.61 -17.40 2.55
N TYR A 232 0.51 -17.95 2.98
CA TYR A 232 1.20 -17.56 4.20
C TYR A 232 2.72 -17.61 3.99
N HIS A 233 3.47 -16.95 4.85
CA HIS A 233 4.93 -17.02 4.84
C HIS A 233 5.40 -18.08 5.82
N SER A 234 6.35 -18.86 5.36
CA SER A 234 7.08 -19.82 6.19
C SER A 234 8.55 -19.43 6.26
N ALA A 235 9.06 -19.29 7.47
CA ALA A 235 10.48 -19.21 7.72
C ALA A 235 10.97 -20.62 8.05
N SER A 236 11.92 -21.13 7.30
CA SER A 236 12.41 -22.47 7.48
C SER A 236 13.91 -22.55 7.28
N CYS A 237 14.56 -23.45 8.04
CA CYS A 237 15.99 -23.71 7.91
C CYS A 237 16.28 -25.20 7.90
N VAL A 238 17.48 -25.52 7.42
CA VAL A 238 18.05 -26.86 7.47
C VAL A 238 19.48 -26.82 7.98
N LEU A 239 19.82 -27.79 8.82
CA LEU A 239 21.18 -28.09 9.24
C LEU A 239 21.52 -29.51 8.74
N CYS A 240 22.44 -29.62 7.79
CA CYS A 240 22.95 -30.89 7.30
C CYS A 240 24.38 -31.10 7.83
N ASN A 241 24.59 -32.22 8.47
CA ASN A 241 25.88 -32.59 9.05
C ASN A 241 26.05 -34.11 9.10
N GLU A 242 27.27 -34.56 9.38
CA GLU A 242 27.56 -36.00 9.57
C GLU A 242 26.79 -36.60 10.75
N GLU A 243 26.68 -35.84 11.84
CA GLU A 243 25.86 -36.17 13.01
C GLU A 243 24.91 -35.03 13.33
N VAL A 244 23.66 -35.35 13.58
CA VAL A 244 22.65 -34.40 14.07
C VAL A 244 21.74 -35.10 15.10
N SER A 245 21.19 -34.32 16.03
CA SER A 245 20.34 -34.76 17.10
C SER A 245 19.06 -33.90 17.21
N ILE A 246 18.11 -34.35 18.03
CA ILE A 246 16.92 -33.57 18.39
C ILE A 246 17.34 -32.29 19.14
N ASP A 247 18.43 -32.32 19.89
CA ASP A 247 18.91 -31.19 20.68
C ASP A 247 19.42 -30.05 19.78
N ASP A 248 20.04 -30.36 18.63
CA ASP A 248 20.36 -29.35 17.61
C ASP A 248 19.12 -28.58 17.16
N GLY A 249 18.00 -29.29 16.97
CA GLY A 249 16.70 -28.66 16.63
C GLY A 249 16.18 -27.74 17.73
N LYS A 250 16.30 -28.16 19.01
CA LYS A 250 15.93 -27.33 20.17
C LYS A 250 16.83 -26.11 20.30
N GLU A 251 18.14 -26.26 20.08
CA GLU A 251 19.11 -25.16 20.11
C GLU A 251 18.81 -24.12 19.02
N ILE A 252 18.54 -24.56 17.79
CA ILE A 252 18.15 -23.67 16.69
C ILE A 252 16.84 -22.94 17.04
N ALA A 253 15.82 -23.65 17.51
CA ALA A 253 14.53 -23.07 17.90
C ALA A 253 14.70 -22.04 19.03
N THR A 254 15.47 -22.38 20.07
CA THR A 254 15.74 -21.52 21.22
C THR A 254 16.53 -20.29 20.80
N GLY A 255 17.63 -20.48 20.05
CA GLY A 255 18.47 -19.37 19.57
C GLY A 255 17.74 -18.43 18.63
N LEU A 256 16.79 -18.94 17.81
CA LEU A 256 15.96 -18.13 16.94
C LEU A 256 14.92 -17.35 17.75
N LEU A 257 14.12 -18.01 18.56
CA LEU A 257 12.98 -17.41 19.25
C LEU A 257 13.39 -16.46 20.38
N SER A 258 14.54 -16.72 21.06
CA SER A 258 15.06 -15.82 22.09
C SER A 258 15.38 -14.42 21.56
N GLN A 259 15.76 -14.27 20.28
CA GLN A 259 16.00 -12.98 19.63
C GLN A 259 14.70 -12.15 19.44
N PHE A 260 13.54 -12.78 19.63
CA PHE A 260 12.22 -12.13 19.61
C PHE A 260 11.66 -11.87 21.01
N GLY A 261 12.46 -12.13 22.06
CA GLY A 261 12.07 -11.91 23.46
C GLY A 261 11.25 -13.06 24.07
N PHE A 262 11.27 -14.24 23.43
CA PHE A 262 10.62 -15.41 24.03
C PHE A 262 11.54 -16.08 25.04
N GLU A 263 11.18 -15.95 26.32
CA GLU A 263 11.92 -16.58 27.43
C GLU A 263 11.36 -17.97 27.79
N ARG A 264 10.11 -18.26 27.42
CA ARG A 264 9.42 -19.48 27.79
C ARG A 264 8.96 -20.25 26.53
N MET A 265 9.58 -21.39 26.32
CA MET A 265 9.26 -22.33 25.26
C MET A 265 8.91 -23.69 25.85
N ARG A 266 8.03 -24.43 25.17
CA ARG A 266 7.75 -25.83 25.47
C ARG A 266 7.95 -26.64 24.20
N PHE A 267 8.59 -27.78 24.35
CA PHE A 267 8.83 -28.76 23.30
C PHE A 267 7.92 -29.97 23.56
N ARG A 268 7.17 -30.37 22.56
CA ARG A 268 6.26 -31.50 22.63
C ARG A 268 6.44 -32.35 21.38
N GLU A 269 6.52 -33.71 21.56
CA GLU A 269 6.50 -34.60 20.42
C GLU A 269 5.19 -34.46 19.66
N ASP A 270 5.26 -34.28 18.32
CA ASP A 270 4.07 -34.14 17.47
C ASP A 270 3.44 -35.50 17.24
N GLU A 271 2.17 -35.63 17.60
CA GLU A 271 1.38 -36.86 17.37
C GLU A 271 1.11 -37.09 15.88
N LYS A 272 1.15 -36.04 15.05
CA LYS A 272 1.02 -36.09 13.59
C LYS A 272 2.36 -36.46 12.96
N ARG A 273 2.54 -37.70 12.60
CA ARG A 273 3.79 -38.21 12.04
C ARG A 273 3.89 -37.92 10.55
N SER A 274 4.56 -36.85 10.17
CA SER A 274 4.88 -36.56 8.75
C SER A 274 5.94 -37.56 8.25
N LYS A 275 5.68 -38.27 7.15
CA LYS A 275 6.57 -39.33 6.64
C LYS A 275 7.96 -38.87 6.19
N TYR A 276 8.13 -37.60 5.92
CA TYR A 276 9.45 -37.05 5.61
C TYR A 276 10.33 -36.84 6.85
N TYR A 277 9.77 -36.94 8.06
CA TYR A 277 10.56 -36.98 9.29
C TYR A 277 10.81 -38.43 9.77
N MET A 278 11.92 -38.59 10.45
CA MET A 278 12.21 -39.81 11.17
C MET A 278 11.20 -39.99 12.30
N PRO A 279 10.65 -41.20 12.51
CA PRO A 279 9.69 -41.44 13.58
C PRO A 279 10.22 -41.03 14.97
N GLY A 280 9.42 -40.31 15.75
CA GLY A 280 9.76 -39.86 17.10
C GLY A 280 10.68 -38.65 17.16
N THR A 281 11.00 -37.99 16.01
CA THR A 281 11.87 -36.83 15.99
C THR A 281 11.13 -35.52 15.65
N GLN A 282 9.86 -35.58 15.32
CA GLN A 282 9.05 -34.41 15.03
C GLN A 282 8.61 -33.74 16.33
N ILE A 283 9.00 -32.47 16.55
CA ILE A 283 8.78 -31.74 17.78
C ILE A 283 8.07 -30.43 17.47
N GLU A 284 6.95 -30.18 18.14
CA GLU A 284 6.24 -28.90 18.15
C GLU A 284 6.87 -27.95 19.17
N VAL A 285 7.04 -26.69 18.79
CA VAL A 285 7.57 -25.63 19.65
C VAL A 285 6.44 -24.66 19.97
N PHE A 286 6.13 -24.51 21.24
CA PHE A 286 5.13 -23.58 21.75
C PHE A 286 5.78 -22.39 22.41
N SER A 287 5.21 -21.21 22.21
CA SER A 287 5.56 -19.99 22.93
C SER A 287 4.32 -19.40 23.61
N LEU A 288 4.54 -18.61 24.65
CA LEU A 288 3.45 -18.04 25.45
C LEU A 288 2.98 -16.71 24.85
N HIS A 289 1.72 -16.68 24.35
CA HIS A 289 1.06 -15.44 23.95
C HIS A 289 0.36 -14.78 25.14
N PRO A 290 0.44 -13.42 25.32
CA PRO A 290 -0.11 -12.73 26.50
C PRO A 290 -1.60 -12.94 26.74
N ARG A 291 -2.43 -13.08 25.68
CA ARG A 291 -3.89 -13.21 25.78
C ARG A 291 -4.40 -14.63 25.54
N ILE A 292 -3.84 -15.35 24.58
CA ILE A 292 -4.36 -16.67 24.17
C ILE A 292 -3.58 -17.86 24.74
N GLY A 293 -2.56 -17.61 25.55
CA GLY A 293 -1.79 -18.65 26.20
C GLY A 293 -0.73 -19.30 25.29
N TRP A 294 -0.53 -20.59 25.42
CA TRP A 294 0.47 -21.33 24.67
C TRP A 294 0.07 -21.53 23.21
N VAL A 295 0.85 -20.98 22.29
CA VAL A 295 0.64 -21.04 20.84
C VAL A 295 1.78 -21.78 20.19
N GLU A 296 1.47 -22.75 19.35
CA GLU A 296 2.45 -23.41 18.48
C GLU A 296 3.01 -22.39 17.48
N VAL A 297 4.34 -22.17 17.50
CA VAL A 297 5.02 -21.20 16.65
C VAL A 297 5.91 -21.86 15.61
N ALA A 298 6.49 -23.02 15.90
CA ALA A 298 7.39 -23.74 15.03
C ALA A 298 7.24 -25.26 15.19
N THR A 299 7.72 -25.97 14.19
CA THR A 299 7.92 -27.43 14.23
C THR A 299 9.30 -27.74 13.68
N PHE A 300 10.02 -28.65 14.29
CA PHE A 300 11.28 -29.18 13.75
C PHE A 300 11.32 -30.71 13.82
N GLY A 301 12.25 -31.29 13.07
CA GLY A 301 12.51 -32.73 13.10
C GLY A 301 13.71 -33.11 12.26
N ILE A 302 14.12 -34.36 12.36
CA ILE A 302 15.18 -34.96 11.55
C ILE A 302 14.56 -35.58 10.32
N TYR A 303 15.06 -35.29 9.12
CA TYR A 303 14.53 -35.85 7.89
C TYR A 303 14.74 -37.39 7.85
N SER A 304 13.73 -38.09 7.35
CA SER A 304 13.76 -39.54 7.18
C SER A 304 14.86 -39.95 6.18
N PRO A 305 15.72 -40.92 6.52
CA PRO A 305 16.66 -41.49 5.56
C PRO A 305 15.98 -42.02 4.30
N THR A 306 14.73 -42.49 4.41
CA THR A 306 13.96 -42.95 3.26
C THR A 306 13.65 -41.84 2.26
N ALA A 307 13.37 -40.63 2.77
CA ALA A 307 13.14 -39.48 1.92
C ALA A 307 14.47 -38.91 1.39
N LEU A 308 15.51 -38.82 2.22
CA LEU A 308 16.84 -38.32 1.82
C LEU A 308 17.48 -39.17 0.72
N ALA A 309 17.31 -40.51 0.79
CA ALA A 309 17.82 -41.45 -0.20
C ALA A 309 17.21 -41.25 -1.61
N GLN A 310 15.98 -40.70 -1.73
CA GLN A 310 15.38 -40.35 -3.01
C GLN A 310 16.08 -39.19 -3.72
N TYR A 311 16.98 -38.50 -3.01
CA TYR A 311 17.72 -37.33 -3.46
C TYR A 311 19.24 -37.53 -3.38
N ASP A 312 19.68 -38.77 -3.19
CA ASP A 312 21.11 -39.13 -3.04
C ASP A 312 21.83 -38.36 -1.93
N ILE A 313 21.11 -37.95 -0.87
CA ILE A 313 21.67 -37.23 0.28
C ILE A 313 22.04 -38.27 1.36
N PRO A 314 23.35 -38.51 1.61
CA PRO A 314 23.78 -39.55 2.55
C PRO A 314 23.94 -39.06 3.99
N TYR A 315 23.64 -37.81 4.28
CA TYR A 315 23.86 -37.17 5.58
C TYR A 315 22.54 -36.84 6.29
N ALA A 316 22.60 -36.80 7.61
CA ALA A 316 21.47 -36.42 8.43
C ALA A 316 21.14 -34.93 8.33
N VAL A 317 19.85 -34.60 8.37
CA VAL A 317 19.36 -33.22 8.22
C VAL A 317 18.33 -32.90 9.29
N VAL A 318 18.57 -31.90 10.11
CA VAL A 318 17.54 -31.24 10.92
C VAL A 318 16.88 -30.16 10.08
N ASN A 319 15.54 -30.13 10.11
CA ASN A 319 14.74 -29.05 9.53
C ASN A 319 13.88 -28.40 10.61
N LEU A 320 13.79 -27.08 10.58
CA LEU A 320 12.85 -26.29 11.38
C LEU A 320 11.99 -25.46 10.44
N GLY A 321 10.68 -25.45 10.69
CA GLY A 321 9.69 -24.60 10.00
C GLY A 321 8.89 -23.79 10.99
N LEU A 322 8.69 -22.49 10.67
CA LEU A 322 7.98 -21.52 11.49
C LEU A 322 7.00 -20.72 10.63
N GLY A 323 5.77 -20.57 11.10
CA GLY A 323 4.77 -19.71 10.45
C GLY A 323 5.01 -18.25 10.83
N VAL A 324 5.35 -17.42 9.83
CA VAL A 324 5.69 -16.00 10.06
C VAL A 324 4.51 -15.24 10.63
N GLU A 325 3.31 -15.43 10.07
CA GLU A 325 2.10 -14.74 10.52
C GLU A 325 1.72 -15.10 11.96
N ARG A 326 1.94 -16.35 12.40
CA ARG A 326 1.74 -16.76 13.80
C ARG A 326 2.70 -16.04 14.74
N LEU A 327 3.96 -15.96 14.35
CA LEU A 327 4.96 -15.19 15.11
C LEU A 327 4.58 -13.71 15.15
N ALA A 328 4.19 -13.13 14.02
CA ALA A 328 3.75 -11.75 13.93
C ALA A 328 2.50 -11.48 14.79
N MET A 329 1.53 -12.42 14.85
CA MET A 329 0.38 -12.32 15.75
C MET A 329 0.81 -12.14 17.21
N ILE A 330 1.78 -12.93 17.66
CA ILE A 330 2.30 -12.85 19.03
C ILE A 330 2.99 -11.51 19.26
N LEU A 331 3.88 -11.10 18.35
CA LEU A 331 4.67 -9.87 18.46
C LEU A 331 3.80 -8.61 18.46
N HIS A 332 2.74 -8.60 17.65
CA HIS A 332 1.83 -7.46 17.52
C HIS A 332 0.55 -7.63 18.36
N ASN A 333 0.48 -8.67 19.20
CA ASN A 333 -0.66 -8.96 20.06
C ASN A 333 -2.01 -8.98 19.31
N ALA A 334 -2.00 -9.59 18.10
CA ALA A 334 -3.15 -9.72 17.22
C ALA A 334 -3.88 -11.05 17.46
N GLU A 335 -5.22 -11.05 17.36
CA GLU A 335 -6.07 -12.22 17.57
C GLU A 335 -6.50 -12.86 16.25
N ASP A 336 -6.48 -12.10 15.16
CA ASP A 336 -6.90 -12.54 13.83
C ASP A 336 -5.77 -12.34 12.82
N VAL A 337 -5.25 -13.46 12.29
CA VAL A 337 -4.18 -13.44 11.28
C VAL A 337 -4.58 -12.72 9.99
N ARG A 338 -5.88 -12.72 9.65
CA ARG A 338 -6.39 -12.03 8.44
C ARG A 338 -6.30 -10.52 8.59
N ALA A 339 -6.69 -10.00 9.77
CA ALA A 339 -6.60 -8.56 10.06
C ALA A 339 -5.13 -8.08 10.13
N LEU A 340 -4.23 -8.95 10.58
CA LEU A 340 -2.80 -8.67 10.58
C LEU A 340 -2.20 -8.67 9.17
N THR A 341 -2.55 -9.68 8.35
CA THR A 341 -1.95 -9.90 7.02
C THR A 341 -2.60 -9.03 5.94
N TYR A 342 -3.91 -8.81 6.04
CA TYR A 342 -4.69 -8.02 5.09
C TYR A 342 -5.51 -6.94 5.81
N PRO A 343 -4.84 -5.99 6.49
CA PRO A 343 -5.54 -4.95 7.25
C PRO A 343 -6.53 -4.16 6.40
N GLN A 344 -6.24 -3.97 5.11
CA GLN A 344 -7.12 -3.29 4.16
C GLN A 344 -8.50 -3.95 3.99
N PHE A 345 -8.65 -5.24 4.33
CA PHE A 345 -9.90 -5.98 4.18
C PHE A 345 -10.55 -6.35 5.52
N TYR A 346 -9.76 -6.59 6.56
CA TYR A 346 -10.23 -7.20 7.82
C TYR A 346 -10.02 -6.32 9.04
N ALA A 347 -9.03 -5.41 9.04
CA ALA A 347 -8.87 -4.50 10.16
C ALA A 347 -10.02 -3.48 10.21
N ARG A 348 -10.37 -3.06 11.42
CA ARG A 348 -11.29 -1.93 11.58
C ARG A 348 -10.66 -0.69 10.99
N TRP A 349 -11.46 0.06 10.23
CA TRP A 349 -11.02 1.35 9.71
C TRP A 349 -10.90 2.34 10.87
N GLU A 350 -9.68 2.66 11.25
CA GLU A 350 -9.34 3.58 12.33
C GLU A 350 -8.32 4.59 11.83
N LEU A 351 -8.58 5.86 12.14
CA LEU A 351 -7.65 6.96 11.95
C LEU A 351 -7.27 7.51 13.32
N SER A 352 -6.00 7.69 13.55
CA SER A 352 -5.48 8.36 14.74
C SER A 352 -5.72 9.87 14.66
N ASP A 353 -5.71 10.55 15.80
CA ASP A 353 -5.82 12.01 15.84
C ASP A 353 -4.71 12.71 15.05
N MET A 354 -3.51 12.11 14.98
CA MET A 354 -2.40 12.59 14.15
C MET A 354 -2.73 12.49 12.64
N GLU A 355 -3.30 11.37 12.20
CA GLU A 355 -3.71 11.20 10.81
C GLU A 355 -4.82 12.18 10.44
N LEU A 356 -5.81 12.37 11.31
CA LEU A 356 -6.86 13.35 11.12
C LEU A 356 -6.33 14.79 11.08
N ALA A 357 -5.41 15.15 11.96
CA ALA A 357 -4.78 16.48 11.98
C ALA A 357 -4.00 16.75 10.68
N SER A 358 -3.33 15.74 10.13
CA SER A 358 -2.62 15.86 8.85
C SER A 358 -3.52 16.11 7.63
N MET A 359 -4.82 15.82 7.77
CA MET A 359 -5.86 16.04 6.74
C MET A 359 -6.56 17.40 6.87
N VAL A 360 -6.15 18.24 7.82
CA VAL A 360 -6.59 19.63 7.97
C VAL A 360 -5.54 20.54 7.39
N SER A 361 -5.92 21.45 6.50
CA SER A 361 -5.00 22.38 5.82
C SER A 361 -5.68 23.69 5.50
N LEU A 362 -4.90 24.69 5.07
CA LEU A 362 -5.46 25.90 4.49
C LEU A 362 -5.91 25.66 3.05
N ALA A 363 -7.05 26.24 2.67
CA ALA A 363 -7.57 26.13 1.31
C ALA A 363 -6.78 27.01 0.34
N HIS A 364 -6.44 28.25 0.77
CA HIS A 364 -5.67 29.21 0.01
C HIS A 364 -4.49 29.73 0.83
N THR A 365 -3.34 29.92 0.18
CA THR A 365 -2.11 30.38 0.82
C THR A 365 -1.40 31.36 -0.10
N PRO A 366 -0.69 32.37 0.45
CA PRO A 366 0.12 33.24 -0.37
C PRO A 366 1.21 32.47 -1.11
N CYS A 367 1.51 32.92 -2.33
CA CYS A 367 2.45 32.24 -3.24
C CYS A 367 3.83 32.91 -3.26
N THR A 368 3.96 34.14 -2.76
CA THR A 368 5.21 34.94 -2.78
C THR A 368 5.81 35.09 -1.38
N VAL A 369 7.07 35.49 -1.31
CA VAL A 369 7.74 35.83 -0.05
C VAL A 369 7.01 36.97 0.64
N GLU A 370 6.68 38.02 -0.11
CA GLU A 370 5.99 39.22 0.37
C GLU A 370 4.56 38.87 0.83
N GLY A 371 3.83 37.99 0.12
CA GLY A 371 2.53 37.53 0.55
C GLY A 371 2.61 36.80 1.89
N ASN A 372 3.65 35.98 2.13
CA ASN A 372 3.89 35.39 3.42
C ASN A 372 4.26 36.40 4.51
N GLU A 373 4.98 37.46 4.15
CA GLU A 373 5.28 38.58 5.07
C GLU A 373 4.02 39.37 5.42
N ILE A 374 3.13 39.64 4.46
CA ILE A 374 1.82 40.25 4.67
C ILE A 374 0.99 39.41 5.65
N ALA A 375 0.89 38.10 5.43
CA ALA A 375 0.15 37.23 6.33
C ALA A 375 0.68 37.27 7.77
N ARG A 376 2.02 37.17 7.95
CA ARG A 376 2.67 37.29 9.26
C ARG A 376 2.47 38.65 9.92
N ALA A 377 2.46 39.72 9.12
CA ALA A 377 2.25 41.08 9.62
C ALA A 377 0.82 41.28 10.12
N ILE A 378 -0.19 40.76 9.38
CA ILE A 378 -1.59 40.76 9.82
C ILE A 378 -1.73 40.02 11.16
N VAL A 379 -1.15 38.83 11.27
CA VAL A 379 -1.18 38.06 12.52
C VAL A 379 -0.57 38.83 13.68
N ARG A 380 0.60 39.45 13.49
CA ARG A 380 1.27 40.26 14.54
C ARG A 380 0.41 41.42 15.02
N VAL A 381 -0.26 42.13 14.11
CA VAL A 381 -1.17 43.20 14.48
C VAL A 381 -2.37 42.69 15.25
N CYS A 382 -2.99 41.60 14.80
CA CYS A 382 -4.11 40.97 15.50
C CYS A 382 -3.72 40.50 16.90
N GLU A 383 -2.56 39.87 17.06
CA GLU A 383 -2.06 39.44 18.38
C GLU A 383 -1.78 40.60 19.34
N ALA A 384 -1.17 41.68 18.82
CA ALA A 384 -0.78 42.84 19.63
C ALA A 384 -1.95 43.77 19.95
N LYS A 385 -2.93 43.89 19.04
CA LYS A 385 -3.98 44.91 19.05
C LYS A 385 -5.40 44.35 19.01
N GLY A 386 -5.59 43.02 19.00
CA GLY A 386 -6.88 42.38 18.82
C GLY A 386 -7.96 42.79 19.83
N ASN A 387 -7.57 43.22 21.04
CA ASN A 387 -8.44 43.71 22.09
C ASN A 387 -8.66 45.21 22.12
N GLU A 388 -8.12 45.96 21.15
CA GLU A 388 -8.35 47.41 21.07
C GLU A 388 -9.80 47.72 20.70
N LYS A 389 -10.37 48.73 21.33
CA LYS A 389 -11.75 49.15 21.10
C LYS A 389 -11.91 49.78 19.73
N SER A 390 -12.96 49.40 19.03
CA SER A 390 -13.35 50.02 17.75
C SER A 390 -14.15 51.34 17.93
N PRO A 391 -14.17 52.25 16.93
CA PRO A 391 -13.51 52.12 15.63
C PRO A 391 -11.99 52.30 15.71
N CYS A 392 -11.22 51.44 15.04
CA CYS A 392 -9.77 51.49 15.02
C CYS A 392 -9.19 50.90 13.72
N GLU A 393 -7.97 51.33 13.38
CA GLU A 393 -7.21 50.81 12.25
C GLU A 393 -5.71 50.80 12.57
N PHE A 394 -5.00 49.77 12.10
CA PHE A 394 -3.57 49.58 12.34
C PHE A 394 -2.89 49.13 11.05
N LEU A 395 -1.79 49.83 10.69
CA LEU A 395 -0.97 49.42 9.55
C LEU A 395 -0.25 48.12 9.88
N ALA A 396 -0.45 47.10 9.05
CA ALA A 396 0.21 45.82 9.16
C ALA A 396 1.43 45.73 8.24
N TYR A 397 1.30 46.13 6.98
CA TYR A 397 2.37 46.01 6.00
C TYR A 397 2.40 47.21 5.06
N HIS A 398 3.61 47.64 4.69
CA HIS A 398 3.87 48.64 3.64
C HIS A 398 5.03 48.15 2.78
N GLY A 399 4.85 48.06 1.48
CA GLY A 399 5.86 47.61 0.52
C GLY A 399 5.26 47.09 -0.77
N THR A 400 6.14 46.58 -1.64
CA THR A 400 5.75 46.01 -2.94
C THR A 400 5.45 44.53 -2.85
N VAL A 401 4.72 43.99 -3.84
CA VAL A 401 4.50 42.55 -4.01
C VAL A 401 5.26 42.08 -5.24
N SER A 402 5.98 40.98 -5.15
CA SER A 402 6.82 40.40 -6.21
C SER A 402 6.14 40.36 -7.59
N GLY A 403 6.89 40.82 -8.59
CA GLY A 403 6.43 40.89 -9.98
C GLY A 403 5.61 42.14 -10.31
N THR A 404 5.48 43.10 -9.38
CA THR A 404 4.80 44.36 -9.60
C THR A 404 5.64 45.52 -9.09
N SER A 405 5.46 46.72 -9.67
CA SER A 405 6.04 47.96 -9.17
C SER A 405 5.08 48.72 -8.24
N THR A 406 3.99 48.07 -7.82
CA THR A 406 2.94 48.69 -7.04
C THR A 406 3.27 48.63 -5.56
N ASP A 407 3.43 49.75 -4.92
CA ASP A 407 3.56 49.86 -3.47
C ASP A 407 2.18 49.86 -2.82
N ILE A 408 2.01 49.07 -1.78
CA ILE A 408 0.72 48.87 -1.11
C ILE A 408 0.84 49.07 0.41
N GLU A 409 -0.24 49.50 1.00
CA GLU A 409 -0.46 49.50 2.45
C GLU A 409 -1.55 48.51 2.79
N VAL A 410 -1.28 47.66 3.78
CA VAL A 410 -2.25 46.66 4.32
C VAL A 410 -2.60 47.03 5.74
N TRP A 411 -3.87 47.26 5.99
CA TRP A 411 -4.42 47.72 7.25
C TRP A 411 -5.34 46.65 7.86
N VAL A 412 -5.23 46.43 9.16
CA VAL A 412 -6.25 45.67 9.94
C VAL A 412 -7.19 46.70 10.57
N THR A 413 -8.47 46.58 10.29
CA THR A 413 -9.45 47.62 10.65
C THR A 413 -10.74 47.03 11.26
N GLU A 414 -11.33 47.75 12.19
CA GLU A 414 -12.72 47.54 12.59
C GLU A 414 -13.43 48.89 12.67
N PRO A 415 -14.30 49.21 11.70
CA PRO A 415 -14.98 50.49 11.64
C PRO A 415 -16.25 50.58 12.49
N GLU A 416 -16.82 49.45 12.93
CA GLU A 416 -18.05 49.45 13.70
C GLU A 416 -17.76 49.81 15.16
N ALA A 417 -18.60 50.69 15.76
CA ALA A 417 -18.46 51.08 17.15
C ALA A 417 -18.86 49.93 18.11
N ASP A 418 -18.39 50.03 19.35
CA ASP A 418 -18.75 49.12 20.44
C ASP A 418 -18.31 47.62 20.26
N THR A 419 -17.30 47.39 19.44
CA THR A 419 -16.67 46.07 19.32
C THR A 419 -15.17 46.14 19.63
N LEU A 420 -14.44 45.04 19.38
CA LEU A 420 -12.98 45.00 19.43
C LEU A 420 -12.44 44.81 18.01
N LEU A 421 -11.15 45.09 17.79
CA LEU A 421 -10.48 44.87 16.51
C LEU A 421 -10.65 43.46 16.01
N CYS A 422 -10.52 42.45 16.91
CA CYS A 422 -10.74 41.05 16.61
C CYS A 422 -11.84 40.48 17.52
N GLY A 423 -12.65 39.57 17.00
CA GLY A 423 -13.65 38.87 17.77
C GLY A 423 -13.03 37.79 18.70
N PRO A 424 -13.75 37.35 19.73
CA PRO A 424 -13.17 36.53 20.80
C PRO A 424 -12.64 35.17 20.37
N ALA A 425 -12.98 34.68 19.17
CA ALA A 425 -12.51 33.39 18.67
C ALA A 425 -11.26 33.48 17.75
N TYR A 426 -10.71 34.67 17.51
CA TYR A 426 -9.64 34.84 16.53
C TYR A 426 -8.37 34.02 16.83
N LEU A 427 -8.08 33.72 18.09
CA LEU A 427 -6.97 32.87 18.53
C LEU A 427 -7.35 31.41 18.73
N ASN A 428 -8.60 31.00 18.44
CA ASN A 428 -8.94 29.60 18.53
C ASN A 428 -8.03 28.77 17.64
N GLU A 429 -7.46 27.73 18.21
CA GLU A 429 -6.60 26.77 17.55
C GLU A 429 -7.41 25.54 17.14
N ILE A 430 -7.13 25.05 15.93
CA ILE A 430 -7.76 23.83 15.44
C ILE A 430 -6.95 22.64 15.92
N VAL A 431 -7.62 21.78 16.69
CA VAL A 431 -7.03 20.59 17.27
C VAL A 431 -7.88 19.36 16.94
N VAL A 432 -7.26 18.19 16.97
CA VAL A 432 -7.95 16.91 16.91
C VAL A 432 -7.86 16.23 18.27
N HIS A 433 -8.99 15.87 18.82
CA HIS A 433 -9.10 15.22 20.11
C HIS A 433 -10.18 14.14 20.09
N GLU A 434 -9.80 12.92 20.42
CA GLU A 434 -10.67 11.73 20.42
C GLU A 434 -11.48 11.58 19.11
N GLY A 435 -10.80 11.77 17.98
CA GLY A 435 -11.39 11.66 16.66
C GLY A 435 -12.29 12.83 16.24
N SER A 436 -12.37 13.90 17.01
CA SER A 436 -13.16 15.12 16.71
C SER A 436 -12.22 16.26 16.32
N ILE A 437 -12.63 17.11 15.37
CA ILE A 437 -11.92 18.34 15.00
C ILE A 437 -12.61 19.51 15.70
N LEU A 438 -11.86 20.24 16.52
CA LEU A 438 -12.38 21.31 17.36
C LEU A 438 -11.55 22.58 17.15
N ALA A 439 -12.22 23.76 17.15
CA ALA A 439 -11.57 25.06 17.19
C ALA A 439 -11.75 25.67 18.60
N ILE A 440 -10.73 25.60 19.43
CA ILE A 440 -10.81 25.94 20.85
C ILE A 440 -9.75 26.96 21.27
N PRO A 441 -10.08 27.88 22.22
CA PRO A 441 -9.12 28.83 22.77
C PRO A 441 -8.19 28.18 23.78
N ARG A 442 -6.96 28.65 23.89
CA ARG A 442 -6.01 28.27 24.95
C ARG A 442 -6.39 28.93 26.28
N THR A 443 -7.34 28.36 26.96
CA THR A 443 -7.83 28.81 28.29
C THR A 443 -7.84 27.67 29.29
N ALA A 444 -7.87 27.97 30.60
CA ALA A 444 -7.89 26.97 31.65
C ALA A 444 -9.02 25.92 31.50
N ARG A 445 -10.13 26.30 30.88
CA ARG A 445 -11.25 25.40 30.58
C ARG A 445 -10.86 24.23 29.64
N TRP A 446 -9.93 24.46 28.75
CA TRP A 446 -9.54 23.51 27.70
C TRP A 446 -8.13 22.92 27.91
N GLU A 447 -7.51 23.20 29.09
CA GLU A 447 -6.16 22.75 29.40
C GLU A 447 -6.00 21.23 29.29
N SER A 448 -6.93 20.46 29.84
CA SER A 448 -6.93 19.00 29.79
C SER A 448 -7.04 18.45 28.35
N VAL A 449 -7.71 19.16 27.46
CA VAL A 449 -7.79 18.78 26.03
C VAL A 449 -6.45 19.05 25.35
N PHE A 450 -5.80 20.18 25.65
CA PHE A 450 -4.49 20.51 25.07
C PHE A 450 -3.36 19.58 25.51
N GLU A 451 -3.49 18.90 26.67
CA GLU A 451 -2.52 17.89 27.12
C GLU A 451 -2.53 16.61 26.25
N THR A 452 -3.67 16.28 25.64
CA THR A 452 -3.88 15.01 24.94
C THR A 452 -4.22 15.15 23.45
N CYS A 453 -4.61 16.36 23.01
CA CYS A 453 -4.98 16.59 21.60
C CYS A 453 -3.76 16.65 20.67
N VAL A 454 -4.02 16.50 19.39
CA VAL A 454 -3.06 16.79 18.32
C VAL A 454 -3.39 18.15 17.73
N SER A 455 -2.48 19.13 17.90
CA SER A 455 -2.61 20.44 17.27
C SER A 455 -2.36 20.37 15.77
N THR A 456 -3.14 21.10 14.98
CA THR A 456 -2.85 21.34 13.55
C THR A 456 -1.87 22.49 13.34
N ASN A 457 -1.54 23.25 14.40
CA ASN A 457 -0.81 24.53 14.38
C ASN A 457 -1.49 25.61 13.52
N ILE A 458 -2.79 25.51 13.32
CA ILE A 458 -3.59 26.48 12.57
C ILE A 458 -4.56 27.15 13.53
N ARG A 459 -4.43 28.45 13.72
CA ARG A 459 -5.43 29.27 14.43
C ARG A 459 -6.31 30.01 13.41
N PHE A 460 -7.47 30.46 13.83
CA PHE A 460 -8.34 31.23 12.95
C PHE A 460 -7.68 32.47 12.37
N VAL A 461 -6.89 33.18 13.17
CA VAL A 461 -6.14 34.35 12.69
C VAL A 461 -5.12 33.99 11.61
N ASP A 462 -4.42 32.85 11.76
CA ASP A 462 -3.45 32.40 10.77
C ASP A 462 -4.13 32.02 9.44
N ALA A 463 -5.25 31.30 9.54
CA ALA A 463 -6.04 30.90 8.37
C ALA A 463 -6.62 32.11 7.62
N PHE A 464 -7.16 33.08 8.34
CA PHE A 464 -7.68 34.31 7.76
C PHE A 464 -6.58 35.18 7.15
N ALA A 465 -5.45 35.34 7.84
CA ALA A 465 -4.33 36.14 7.35
C ALA A 465 -3.74 35.55 6.05
N ALA A 466 -3.66 34.23 5.96
CA ALA A 466 -3.23 33.54 4.74
C ALA A 466 -4.19 33.79 3.56
N LEU A 467 -5.51 33.73 3.81
CA LEU A 467 -6.52 34.08 2.81
C LEU A 467 -6.40 35.53 2.37
N ALA A 468 -6.31 36.46 3.33
CA ALA A 468 -6.20 37.89 3.03
C ALA A 468 -4.96 38.21 2.19
N ALA A 469 -3.82 37.61 2.52
CA ALA A 469 -2.59 37.77 1.77
C ALA A 469 -2.70 37.18 0.35
N TYR A 470 -3.28 36.00 0.20
CA TYR A 470 -3.54 35.36 -1.11
C TYR A 470 -4.43 36.26 -2.00
N GLU A 471 -5.51 36.78 -1.46
CA GLU A 471 -6.41 37.66 -2.19
C GLU A 471 -5.72 38.98 -2.56
N ILE A 472 -4.88 39.55 -1.66
CA ILE A 472 -4.10 40.75 -1.93
C ILE A 472 -3.10 40.51 -3.08
N GLU A 473 -2.38 39.40 -3.10
CA GLU A 473 -1.51 39.03 -4.21
C GLU A 473 -2.26 38.97 -5.55
N ASN A 474 -3.45 38.38 -5.56
CA ASN A 474 -4.28 38.27 -6.76
C ASN A 474 -4.78 39.66 -7.21
N TRP A 475 -5.20 40.48 -6.26
CA TRP A 475 -5.64 41.84 -6.54
C TRP A 475 -4.53 42.71 -7.16
N VAL A 476 -3.32 42.66 -6.61
CA VAL A 476 -2.17 43.39 -7.12
C VAL A 476 -1.80 42.89 -8.53
N ARG A 477 -1.78 41.60 -8.77
CA ARG A 477 -1.49 41.01 -10.10
C ARG A 477 -2.52 41.35 -11.15
N ALA A 478 -3.78 41.55 -10.77
CA ALA A 478 -4.85 41.93 -11.70
C ALA A 478 -4.75 43.39 -12.20
N GLY A 479 -3.86 44.22 -11.62
CA GLY A 479 -3.50 45.55 -12.15
C GLY A 479 -4.61 46.61 -12.01
N HIS A 480 -5.42 46.55 -10.94
CA HIS A 480 -6.51 47.49 -10.70
C HIS A 480 -6.05 48.96 -10.57
N GLY A 481 -6.96 49.94 -10.80
CA GLY A 481 -6.68 51.39 -10.86
C GLY A 481 -6.12 52.00 -9.57
N ALA A 482 -5.59 53.23 -9.65
CA ALA A 482 -4.87 53.92 -8.55
C ALA A 482 -5.74 54.18 -7.31
N ASP A 483 -7.06 54.31 -7.48
CA ASP A 483 -8.02 54.59 -6.40
C ASP A 483 -8.72 53.38 -5.84
N ASP A 484 -8.40 52.15 -6.32
CA ASP A 484 -9.03 50.94 -5.88
C ASP A 484 -8.45 50.47 -4.54
N SER A 485 -9.33 50.04 -3.64
CA SER A 485 -8.99 49.35 -2.41
C SER A 485 -9.63 47.97 -2.38
N MET A 486 -8.94 47.02 -1.80
CA MET A 486 -9.45 45.68 -1.60
C MET A 486 -9.79 45.44 -0.13
N LYS A 487 -10.87 44.73 0.12
CA LYS A 487 -11.31 44.42 1.49
C LYS A 487 -11.60 42.91 1.63
N VAL A 488 -10.93 42.26 2.57
CA VAL A 488 -11.22 40.91 3.01
C VAL A 488 -11.77 40.98 4.41
N ARG A 489 -12.89 40.29 4.68
CA ARG A 489 -13.57 40.35 5.97
C ARG A 489 -14.15 38.98 6.34
N VAL A 490 -13.97 38.61 7.60
CA VAL A 490 -14.71 37.51 8.26
C VAL A 490 -15.43 38.08 9.48
N ARG A 491 -16.64 37.57 9.75
CA ARG A 491 -17.37 37.94 10.98
C ARG A 491 -17.63 36.70 11.84
N MET A 492 -18.43 35.80 11.34
CA MET A 492 -18.81 34.58 12.02
C MET A 492 -18.32 33.37 11.23
N VAL A 493 -17.53 32.54 11.84
CA VAL A 493 -17.15 31.25 11.30
C VAL A 493 -18.22 30.23 11.69
N ARG A 494 -18.83 29.57 10.71
CA ARG A 494 -19.82 28.49 10.84
C ARG A 494 -19.27 27.17 10.37
N SER A 495 -18.31 27.21 9.49
CA SER A 495 -17.62 26.05 8.89
C SER A 495 -16.17 26.38 8.57
N GLY A 496 -15.34 25.38 8.28
CA GLY A 496 -13.95 25.58 7.85
C GLY A 496 -13.82 26.46 6.62
N ALA A 497 -14.76 26.39 5.68
CA ALA A 497 -14.75 27.17 4.45
C ALA A 497 -14.84 28.69 4.72
N ASP A 498 -15.54 29.12 5.77
CA ASP A 498 -15.68 30.54 6.14
C ASP A 498 -14.36 31.16 6.63
N ILE A 499 -13.39 30.33 7.01
CA ILE A 499 -12.10 30.74 7.59
C ILE A 499 -10.90 30.11 6.85
N ASN A 500 -11.07 29.79 5.57
CA ASN A 500 -9.97 29.26 4.76
C ASN A 500 -9.41 27.89 5.21
N ILE A 501 -10.20 27.06 5.86
CA ILE A 501 -9.80 25.74 6.32
C ILE A 501 -10.42 24.68 5.43
N LYS A 502 -9.58 23.79 4.96
CA LYS A 502 -9.94 22.61 4.18
C LYS A 502 -9.71 21.37 5.02
N ILE A 503 -10.74 20.54 5.10
CA ILE A 503 -10.66 19.19 5.67
C ILE A 503 -10.83 18.19 4.53
N GLU A 504 -9.93 17.21 4.44
CA GLU A 504 -10.02 16.18 3.39
C GLU A 504 -11.30 15.34 3.55
N ASP A 505 -11.94 14.96 2.45
CA ASP A 505 -13.16 14.15 2.42
C ASP A 505 -13.05 12.85 3.23
N LEU A 506 -11.85 12.26 3.30
CA LEU A 506 -11.57 11.06 4.06
C LEU A 506 -11.79 11.29 5.57
N ALA A 507 -11.25 12.40 6.10
CA ALA A 507 -11.43 12.78 7.50
C ALA A 507 -12.91 13.07 7.81
N VAL A 508 -13.60 13.81 6.94
CA VAL A 508 -15.03 14.12 7.11
C VAL A 508 -15.86 12.83 7.16
N ARG A 509 -15.63 11.89 6.25
CA ARG A 509 -16.35 10.60 6.21
C ARG A 509 -16.06 9.76 7.45
N TYR A 510 -14.80 9.71 7.89
CA TYR A 510 -14.42 8.97 9.10
C TYR A 510 -15.11 9.54 10.34
N ILE A 511 -14.98 10.85 10.59
CA ILE A 511 -15.57 11.54 11.74
C ILE A 511 -17.09 11.36 11.78
N THR A 512 -17.74 11.51 10.61
CA THR A 512 -19.20 11.32 10.48
C THR A 512 -19.61 9.87 10.77
N SER A 513 -18.86 8.89 10.25
CA SER A 513 -19.15 7.47 10.46
C SER A 513 -19.04 7.05 11.94
N ARG A 514 -18.15 7.70 12.69
CA ARG A 514 -17.94 7.48 14.14
C ARG A 514 -18.87 8.32 15.01
N LYS A 515 -19.72 9.19 14.42
CA LYS A 515 -20.57 10.16 15.11
C LYS A 515 -19.78 11.17 15.96
N ASN A 516 -18.52 11.40 15.60
CA ASN A 516 -17.67 12.42 16.19
C ASN A 516 -18.01 13.80 15.60
N LYS A 517 -17.40 14.86 16.14
CA LYS A 517 -17.77 16.25 15.82
C LYS A 517 -16.70 16.94 14.95
N ILE A 518 -17.19 17.80 14.06
CA ILE A 518 -16.38 18.85 13.43
C ILE A 518 -16.99 20.16 13.91
N ASP A 519 -16.36 20.80 14.90
CA ASP A 519 -16.82 22.06 15.49
C ASP A 519 -15.78 23.16 15.30
N ILE A 520 -15.89 23.79 14.13
CA ILE A 520 -15.04 24.91 13.70
C ILE A 520 -15.93 26.15 13.62
N ARG A 521 -16.35 26.67 14.78
CA ARG A 521 -17.28 27.81 14.85
C ARG A 521 -16.79 28.86 15.82
N GLY A 522 -17.09 30.12 15.51
CA GLY A 522 -16.81 31.22 16.43
C GLY A 522 -16.85 32.60 15.80
N PRO A 523 -17.04 33.65 16.62
CA PRO A 523 -17.01 35.04 16.18
C PRO A 523 -15.55 35.53 16.07
N VAL A 524 -15.09 35.82 14.84
CA VAL A 524 -13.70 36.20 14.55
C VAL A 524 -13.54 37.69 14.31
N PHE A 525 -14.49 38.36 13.64
CA PHE A 525 -14.57 39.79 13.40
C PHE A 525 -13.27 40.48 12.93
N ILE A 526 -12.55 39.87 11.98
CA ILE A 526 -11.34 40.48 11.41
C ILE A 526 -11.66 41.07 10.05
N THR A 527 -11.16 42.28 9.80
CA THR A 527 -11.22 42.95 8.51
C THR A 527 -9.83 43.42 8.12
N VAL A 528 -9.41 43.11 6.89
CA VAL A 528 -8.18 43.58 6.28
C VAL A 528 -8.51 44.43 5.06
N VAL A 529 -7.87 45.57 4.93
CA VAL A 529 -8.00 46.47 3.78
C VAL A 529 -6.61 46.70 3.19
N ALA A 530 -6.47 46.45 1.88
CA ALA A 530 -5.28 46.81 1.13
C ALA A 530 -5.58 48.03 0.25
N LYS A 531 -4.66 49.00 0.22
CA LYS A 531 -4.73 50.22 -0.59
C LYS A 531 -3.39 50.39 -1.30
N ARG A 532 -3.36 51.09 -2.45
CA ARG A 532 -2.10 51.53 -3.01
C ARG A 532 -1.52 52.64 -2.14
N ALA A 533 -0.23 52.56 -1.87
CA ALA A 533 0.48 53.67 -1.24
C ALA A 533 0.47 54.88 -2.18
N LYS A 534 0.18 56.08 -1.63
CA LYS A 534 0.13 57.32 -2.38
C LYS A 534 1.51 57.83 -2.70
#